data_cdd9db9014adc49cfbe7d433a12a4415
#
_entry.id   cdd9db9014adc49cfbe7d433a12a4415
#
_cell.length_a   1.000
_cell.length_b   1.000
_cell.length_c   1.000
_cell.angle_alpha   90.00
_cell.angle_beta   90.00
_cell.angle_gamma   90.00
#
_symmetry.space_group_name_H-M   'P 1'
#
loop_
_entity.id
_entity.type
_entity.pdbx_description
1 polymer ?
#
loop_
_entity_poly.entity_id
_entity_poly.type
_entity_poly.pdbx_seq_one_letter_code
_entity_poly.pdbx_strand_id
1 'polypeptide(L)'
;MKKLEKEFTGNFDRVGNTRFKQVKRTKDVAMYRREHMNGEVKSYEVFLVKTRKKGDKLPNGAVEKEDRECYPGTSAFGRIAYDCKTEAQAEARYDELIERAKDLQEAQEESIKTGKRVKVSRKKKVDIQLPNGKFTMKMLVAETGMTQPVLYLYLQNLIKQGLVREVDRVRVEGQRGKASVVYSSV
;
A
#
# COMPACT_ATOMS: atom_id res chain seq x y z
N MET A 1 14.85 -24.03 -4.84
CA MET A 1 14.05 -22.97 -4.15
C MET A 1 12.61 -23.44 -4.01
N LYS A 2 12.12 -23.56 -2.78
CA LYS A 2 10.73 -23.93 -2.51
C LYS A 2 9.82 -22.71 -2.78
N LYS A 3 8.85 -22.88 -3.67
CA LYS A 3 7.86 -21.82 -3.99
C LYS A 3 6.69 -21.85 -2.98
N LEU A 4 5.96 -20.73 -2.91
CA LEU A 4 4.70 -20.66 -2.19
C LEU A 4 3.71 -21.70 -2.75
N GLU A 5 2.99 -22.35 -1.85
CA GLU A 5 1.96 -23.32 -2.21
C GLU A 5 0.79 -22.61 -2.89
N LYS A 6 0.21 -23.24 -3.92
CA LYS A 6 -0.94 -22.69 -4.61
C LYS A 6 -2.21 -22.70 -3.76
N GLU A 7 -2.31 -23.65 -2.87
CA GLU A 7 -3.41 -23.78 -1.91
C GLU A 7 -2.86 -24.28 -0.58
N PHE A 8 -3.27 -23.66 0.51
CA PHE A 8 -2.94 -24.09 1.85
C PHE A 8 -4.01 -23.64 2.85
N THR A 9 -4.05 -24.28 4.00
CA THR A 9 -4.91 -23.89 5.13
C THR A 9 -4.06 -23.27 6.22
N GLY A 10 -4.56 -22.18 6.81
CA GLY A 10 -3.91 -21.50 7.90
C GLY A 10 -4.89 -21.16 9.01
N ASN A 11 -4.41 -21.22 10.25
CA ASN A 11 -5.20 -20.84 11.41
C ASN A 11 -4.86 -19.37 11.79
N PHE A 12 -5.26 -18.44 10.92
CA PHE A 12 -4.97 -17.01 11.09
C PHE A 12 -6.06 -16.26 11.88
N ASP A 13 -7.20 -16.91 12.10
CA ASP A 13 -8.33 -16.36 12.84
C ASP A 13 -8.66 -17.21 14.05
N ARG A 14 -9.15 -16.57 15.11
CA ARG A 14 -9.66 -17.27 16.30
C ARG A 14 -10.87 -18.17 16.02
N VAL A 15 -11.46 -18.07 14.83
CA VAL A 15 -12.76 -18.69 14.45
C VAL A 15 -12.58 -19.93 13.58
N GLY A 16 -11.36 -20.37 13.28
CA GLY A 16 -11.17 -21.64 12.54
C GLY A 16 -10.22 -21.56 11.35
N ASN A 17 -10.11 -22.66 10.63
CA ASN A 17 -9.21 -22.78 9.49
C ASN A 17 -9.70 -21.91 8.32
N THR A 18 -8.79 -21.11 7.79
CA THR A 18 -8.99 -20.34 6.58
C THR A 18 -8.23 -21.01 5.44
N ARG A 19 -8.88 -21.18 4.30
CA ARG A 19 -8.26 -21.69 3.08
C ARG A 19 -7.75 -20.53 2.26
N PHE A 20 -6.52 -20.66 1.77
CA PHE A 20 -5.87 -19.69 0.88
C PHE A 20 -5.67 -20.34 -0.48
N LYS A 21 -6.21 -19.71 -1.52
CA LYS A 21 -6.04 -20.15 -2.90
C LYS A 21 -5.36 -19.05 -3.71
N GLN A 22 -4.28 -19.40 -4.40
CA GLN A 22 -3.57 -18.48 -5.27
C GLN A 22 -4.44 -18.18 -6.51
N VAL A 23 -4.75 -16.90 -6.70
CA VAL A 23 -5.58 -16.41 -7.84
C VAL A 23 -4.69 -15.94 -8.97
N LYS A 24 -3.72 -15.09 -8.66
CA LYS A 24 -2.77 -14.53 -9.63
C LYS A 24 -1.36 -14.55 -9.06
N ARG A 25 -0.37 -14.67 -9.95
CA ARG A 25 1.02 -14.63 -9.55
C ARG A 25 1.93 -14.19 -10.68
N THR A 26 2.90 -13.32 -10.35
CA THR A 26 4.14 -13.09 -11.09
C THR A 26 5.33 -13.61 -10.28
N LYS A 27 6.56 -13.37 -10.75
CA LYS A 27 7.78 -13.69 -10.00
C LYS A 27 7.79 -12.99 -8.64
N ASP A 28 7.38 -11.73 -8.59
CA ASP A 28 7.58 -10.83 -7.45
C ASP A 28 6.31 -10.48 -6.68
N VAL A 29 5.13 -10.77 -7.25
CA VAL A 29 3.82 -10.46 -6.65
C VAL A 29 2.93 -11.68 -6.65
N ALA A 30 2.22 -11.90 -5.54
CA ALA A 30 1.21 -12.94 -5.44
C ALA A 30 -0.11 -12.38 -4.90
N MET A 31 -1.21 -12.94 -5.38
CA MET A 31 -2.58 -12.67 -4.93
C MET A 31 -3.24 -13.96 -4.51
N TYR A 32 -3.75 -14.00 -3.30
CA TYR A 32 -4.46 -15.13 -2.73
C TYR A 32 -5.88 -14.74 -2.33
N ARG A 33 -6.82 -15.62 -2.60
CA ARG A 33 -8.19 -15.53 -2.10
C ARG A 33 -8.27 -16.29 -0.78
N ARG A 34 -8.82 -15.63 0.24
CA ARG A 34 -9.12 -16.23 1.53
C ARG A 34 -10.56 -16.70 1.54
N GLU A 35 -10.76 -17.93 1.90
CA GLU A 35 -12.07 -18.58 1.96
C GLU A 35 -12.29 -19.19 3.34
N HIS A 36 -13.53 -19.18 3.80
CA HIS A 36 -13.97 -20.08 4.86
C HIS A 36 -13.94 -21.53 4.36
N MET A 37 -13.96 -22.50 5.27
CA MET A 37 -13.98 -23.91 4.89
C MET A 37 -15.24 -24.31 4.11
N ASN A 38 -16.33 -23.55 4.25
CA ASN A 38 -17.55 -23.70 3.45
C ASN A 38 -17.44 -23.13 2.01
N GLY A 39 -16.30 -22.54 1.65
CA GLY A 39 -16.06 -21.95 0.33
C GLY A 39 -16.46 -20.48 0.18
N GLU A 40 -17.03 -19.87 1.22
CA GLU A 40 -17.37 -18.45 1.19
C GLU A 40 -16.11 -17.57 1.20
N VAL A 41 -16.05 -16.62 0.27
CA VAL A 41 -14.91 -15.70 0.14
C VAL A 41 -14.94 -14.67 1.25
N LYS A 42 -13.86 -14.58 2.02
CA LYS A 42 -13.69 -13.63 3.11
C LYS A 42 -12.99 -12.35 2.67
N SER A 43 -11.89 -12.49 1.96
CA SER A 43 -11.06 -11.38 1.48
C SER A 43 -10.03 -11.88 0.48
N TYR A 44 -9.23 -10.94 -0.02
CA TYR A 44 -8.09 -11.21 -0.91
C TYR A 44 -6.83 -10.60 -0.30
N GLU A 45 -5.74 -11.35 -0.33
CA GLU A 45 -4.44 -10.85 0.11
C GLU A 45 -3.48 -10.72 -1.07
N VAL A 46 -2.92 -9.52 -1.23
CA VAL A 46 -1.96 -9.20 -2.29
C VAL A 46 -0.65 -8.75 -1.68
N PHE A 47 0.47 -9.33 -2.14
CA PHE A 47 1.75 -9.03 -1.52
C PHE A 47 2.95 -9.22 -2.43
N LEU A 48 4.04 -8.50 -2.10
CA LEU A 48 5.36 -8.76 -2.65
C LEU A 48 5.94 -10.05 -2.08
N VAL A 49 6.30 -10.97 -2.96
CA VAL A 49 6.91 -12.26 -2.58
C VAL A 49 8.32 -12.01 -2.07
N LYS A 50 8.59 -12.44 -0.85
CA LYS A 50 9.92 -12.42 -0.26
C LYS A 50 10.56 -13.79 -0.34
N THR A 51 11.82 -13.83 -0.73
CA THR A 51 12.64 -15.04 -0.67
C THR A 51 13.56 -14.96 0.54
N ARG A 52 13.62 -16.03 1.31
CA ARG A 52 14.67 -16.27 2.29
C ARG A 52 15.70 -17.20 1.70
N LYS A 53 16.95 -16.90 2.02
CA LYS A 53 18.08 -17.69 1.55
C LYS A 53 18.46 -18.75 2.57
N LYS A 54 19.03 -19.85 2.09
CA LYS A 54 19.70 -20.82 2.95
C LYS A 54 20.74 -20.10 3.82
N GLY A 55 20.70 -20.34 5.12
CA GLY A 55 21.58 -19.67 6.07
C GLY A 55 21.00 -18.42 6.75
N ASP A 56 19.85 -17.89 6.27
CA ASP A 56 19.20 -16.75 6.93
C ASP A 56 18.75 -17.13 8.35
N LYS A 57 19.08 -16.27 9.32
CA LYS A 57 18.63 -16.42 10.71
C LYS A 57 17.18 -15.94 10.85
N LEU A 58 16.34 -16.78 11.43
CA LEU A 58 14.95 -16.48 11.77
C LEU A 58 14.88 -15.73 13.13
N PRO A 59 13.77 -15.00 13.38
CA PRO A 59 13.59 -14.30 14.66
C PRO A 59 13.62 -15.22 15.89
N ASN A 60 13.29 -16.49 15.73
CA ASN A 60 13.34 -17.53 16.77
C ASN A 60 14.74 -18.18 16.91
N GLY A 61 15.76 -17.67 16.22
CA GLY A 61 17.13 -18.21 16.24
C GLY A 61 17.37 -19.40 15.31
N ALA A 62 16.36 -19.98 14.71
CA ALA A 62 16.53 -21.06 13.73
C ALA A 62 17.18 -20.53 12.44
N VAL A 63 17.81 -21.42 11.68
CA VAL A 63 18.48 -21.09 10.42
C VAL A 63 17.73 -21.75 9.27
N GLU A 64 17.49 -21.00 8.19
CA GLU A 64 16.86 -21.54 6.99
C GLU A 64 17.73 -22.62 6.34
N LYS A 65 17.13 -23.76 6.07
CA LYS A 65 17.83 -24.94 5.51
C LYS A 65 17.94 -24.87 3.98
N GLU A 66 17.04 -24.16 3.33
CA GLU A 66 16.95 -24.02 1.87
C GLU A 66 16.41 -22.65 1.45
N ASP A 67 16.66 -22.26 0.20
CA ASP A 67 16.04 -21.08 -0.39
C ASP A 67 14.54 -21.31 -0.52
N ARG A 68 13.73 -20.44 0.06
CA ARG A 68 12.26 -20.51 -0.03
C ARG A 68 11.58 -19.17 -0.15
N GLU A 69 10.45 -19.17 -0.79
CA GLU A 69 9.51 -18.06 -0.76
C GLU A 69 8.69 -18.08 0.53
N CYS A 70 8.41 -16.90 1.06
CA CYS A 70 7.71 -16.76 2.33
C CYS A 70 6.41 -15.98 2.15
N TYR A 71 5.36 -16.49 2.76
CA TYR A 71 4.13 -15.74 2.98
C TYR A 71 4.41 -14.56 3.92
N PRO A 72 3.75 -13.39 3.71
CA PRO A 72 3.99 -12.23 4.55
C PRO A 72 3.55 -12.47 6.00
N GLY A 73 4.39 -12.06 6.94
CA GLY A 73 4.00 -11.99 8.35
C GLY A 73 3.11 -10.76 8.61
N THR A 74 2.47 -10.71 9.77
CA THR A 74 1.53 -9.65 10.17
C THR A 74 2.12 -8.24 10.02
N SER A 75 3.39 -8.05 10.33
CA SER A 75 4.10 -6.76 10.20
C SER A 75 4.31 -6.28 8.76
N ALA A 76 4.06 -7.14 7.77
CA ALA A 76 4.18 -6.80 6.36
C ALA A 76 2.93 -6.09 5.81
N PHE A 77 1.78 -6.30 6.46
CA PHE A 77 0.52 -5.70 6.05
C PHE A 77 0.54 -4.17 6.21
N GLY A 78 -0.07 -3.45 5.24
CA GLY A 78 0.01 -2.00 5.12
C GLY A 78 1.33 -1.48 4.53
N ARG A 79 2.31 -2.35 4.22
CA ARG A 79 3.61 -1.96 3.66
C ARG A 79 3.91 -2.63 2.32
N ILE A 80 3.91 -3.94 2.30
CA ILE A 80 4.21 -4.80 1.14
C ILE A 80 3.18 -5.90 0.95
N ALA A 81 2.21 -5.99 1.84
CA ALA A 81 1.06 -6.87 1.81
C ALA A 81 -0.20 -6.07 2.13
N TYR A 82 -1.30 -6.41 1.50
CA TYR A 82 -2.59 -5.74 1.63
C TYR A 82 -3.70 -6.78 1.73
N ASP A 83 -4.64 -6.55 2.64
CA ASP A 83 -5.89 -7.30 2.75
C ASP A 83 -7.01 -6.48 2.10
N CYS A 84 -7.62 -7.00 1.06
CA CYS A 84 -8.63 -6.35 0.24
C CYS A 84 -9.96 -7.10 0.38
N LYS A 85 -11.04 -6.37 0.59
CA LYS A 85 -12.36 -6.98 0.77
C LYS A 85 -12.99 -7.45 -0.54
N THR A 86 -12.66 -6.82 -1.65
CA THR A 86 -13.21 -7.14 -2.97
C THR A 86 -12.10 -7.53 -3.95
N GLU A 87 -12.45 -8.32 -4.97
CA GLU A 87 -11.52 -8.73 -6.01
C GLU A 87 -10.99 -7.52 -6.80
N ALA A 88 -11.86 -6.58 -7.13
CA ALA A 88 -11.48 -5.36 -7.85
C ALA A 88 -10.43 -4.53 -7.09
N GLN A 89 -10.58 -4.41 -5.75
CA GLN A 89 -9.56 -3.76 -4.92
C GLN A 89 -8.23 -4.53 -4.93
N ALA A 90 -8.31 -5.86 -4.91
CA ALA A 90 -7.13 -6.71 -4.94
C ALA A 90 -6.41 -6.64 -6.29
N GLU A 91 -7.14 -6.58 -7.40
CA GLU A 91 -6.54 -6.41 -8.73
C GLU A 91 -5.84 -5.06 -8.87
N ALA A 92 -6.47 -3.97 -8.45
CA ALA A 92 -5.83 -2.66 -8.45
C ALA A 92 -4.54 -2.63 -7.61
N ARG A 93 -4.55 -3.30 -6.45
CA ARG A 93 -3.34 -3.43 -5.61
C ARG A 93 -2.29 -4.35 -6.21
N TYR A 94 -2.72 -5.38 -6.93
CA TYR A 94 -1.82 -6.30 -7.61
C TYR A 94 -1.02 -5.58 -8.70
N ASP A 95 -1.68 -4.77 -9.52
CA ASP A 95 -1.04 -3.97 -10.57
C ASP A 95 -0.10 -2.92 -9.99
N GLU A 96 -0.51 -2.23 -8.91
CA GLU A 96 0.34 -1.28 -8.19
C GLU A 96 1.61 -1.95 -7.64
N LEU A 97 1.50 -3.17 -7.10
CA LEU A 97 2.65 -3.90 -6.59
C LEU A 97 3.57 -4.41 -7.69
N ILE A 98 3.05 -4.74 -8.87
CA ILE A 98 3.89 -5.10 -10.03
C ILE A 98 4.77 -3.92 -10.44
N GLU A 99 4.20 -2.73 -10.57
CA GLU A 99 4.98 -1.53 -10.90
C GLU A 99 6.04 -1.26 -9.83
N ARG A 100 5.64 -1.33 -8.57
CA ARG A 100 6.56 -1.15 -7.45
C ARG A 100 7.69 -2.18 -7.41
N ALA A 101 7.41 -3.43 -7.78
CA ALA A 101 8.43 -4.47 -7.86
C ALA A 101 9.49 -4.14 -8.93
N LYS A 102 9.06 -3.60 -10.08
CA LYS A 102 9.97 -3.12 -11.14
C LYS A 102 10.85 -1.98 -10.63
N ASP A 103 10.25 -0.94 -10.02
CA ASP A 103 11.00 0.19 -9.46
C ASP A 103 12.06 -0.28 -8.44
N LEU A 104 11.72 -1.29 -7.62
CA LEU A 104 12.65 -1.88 -6.64
C LEU A 104 13.79 -2.64 -7.31
N GLN A 105 13.53 -3.36 -8.39
CA GLN A 105 14.56 -4.08 -9.15
C GLN A 105 15.50 -3.10 -9.85
N GLU A 106 14.97 -2.08 -10.53
CA GLU A 106 15.77 -1.04 -11.19
C GLU A 106 16.68 -0.30 -10.19
N ALA A 107 16.13 0.09 -9.03
CA ALA A 107 16.91 0.72 -7.98
C ALA A 107 17.99 -0.19 -7.39
N GLN A 108 17.74 -1.50 -7.32
CA GLN A 108 18.72 -2.47 -6.87
C GLN A 108 19.85 -2.62 -7.89
N GLU A 109 19.51 -2.71 -9.17
CA GLU A 109 20.51 -2.78 -10.25
C GLU A 109 21.37 -1.51 -10.30
N GLU A 110 20.76 -0.32 -10.18
CA GLU A 110 21.48 0.94 -10.12
C GLU A 110 22.39 1.01 -8.89
N SER A 111 21.91 0.54 -7.74
CA SER A 111 22.70 0.46 -6.51
C SER A 111 23.93 -0.45 -6.67
N ILE A 112 23.78 -1.57 -7.38
CA ILE A 112 24.89 -2.47 -7.67
C ILE A 112 25.90 -1.81 -8.63
N LYS A 113 25.43 -1.15 -9.69
CA LYS A 113 26.27 -0.48 -10.69
C LYS A 113 27.06 0.70 -10.11
N THR A 114 26.43 1.48 -9.23
CA THR A 114 27.01 2.73 -8.72
C THR A 114 27.73 2.55 -7.37
N GLY A 115 27.57 1.40 -6.72
CA GLY A 115 28.05 1.17 -5.35
C GLY A 115 27.37 2.05 -4.28
N LYS A 116 26.35 2.83 -4.66
CA LYS A 116 25.60 3.70 -3.77
C LYS A 116 24.19 3.17 -3.54
N ARG A 117 23.70 3.23 -2.30
CA ARG A 117 22.35 2.81 -1.96
C ARG A 117 21.33 3.77 -2.56
N VAL A 118 20.61 3.34 -3.59
CA VAL A 118 19.49 4.07 -4.17
C VAL A 118 18.28 3.92 -3.25
N LYS A 119 17.70 5.07 -2.83
CA LYS A 119 16.48 5.09 -2.02
C LYS A 119 15.27 5.08 -2.96
N VAL A 120 14.57 3.98 -3.05
CA VAL A 120 13.26 3.96 -3.72
C VAL A 120 12.28 4.77 -2.89
N SER A 121 11.77 5.84 -3.46
CA SER A 121 10.74 6.66 -2.83
C SER A 121 9.49 5.80 -2.60
N ARG A 122 9.01 5.75 -1.36
CA ARG A 122 7.78 5.02 -1.01
C ARG A 122 6.51 5.71 -1.48
N LYS A 123 6.62 6.88 -2.04
CA LYS A 123 5.49 7.70 -2.48
C LYS A 123 5.66 8.00 -3.97
N LYS A 124 4.75 7.50 -4.81
CA LYS A 124 4.47 8.19 -6.06
C LYS A 124 4.20 9.64 -5.65
N LYS A 125 4.90 10.62 -6.25
CA LYS A 125 4.44 12.01 -6.21
C LYS A 125 3.05 11.97 -6.83
N VAL A 126 2.03 12.05 -6.00
CA VAL A 126 0.67 12.22 -6.51
C VAL A 126 0.63 13.66 -6.97
N ASP A 127 0.64 13.84 -8.27
CA ASP A 127 0.51 15.16 -8.89
C ASP A 127 -0.98 15.53 -8.78
N ILE A 128 -1.32 16.19 -7.68
CA ILE A 128 -2.67 16.69 -7.46
C ILE A 128 -2.74 18.02 -8.21
N GLN A 129 -3.56 18.07 -9.25
CA GLN A 129 -3.92 19.35 -9.86
C GLN A 129 -4.76 20.13 -8.86
N LEU A 130 -4.25 21.28 -8.44
CA LEU A 130 -4.99 22.15 -7.54
C LEU A 130 -6.05 22.91 -8.32
N PRO A 131 -7.26 23.08 -7.75
CA PRO A 131 -8.26 23.96 -8.35
C PRO A 131 -7.71 25.38 -8.52
N ASN A 132 -8.06 26.01 -9.62
CA ASN A 132 -7.74 27.43 -9.84
C ASN A 132 -8.57 28.30 -8.87
N GLY A 133 -7.89 29.14 -8.11
CA GLY A 133 -8.53 30.09 -7.19
C GLY A 133 -8.71 29.53 -5.77
N LYS A 134 -9.83 29.92 -5.13
CA LYS A 134 -10.12 29.52 -3.72
C LYS A 134 -10.76 28.15 -3.65
N PHE A 135 -10.26 27.28 -2.78
CA PHE A 135 -10.78 25.95 -2.58
C PHE A 135 -10.75 25.53 -1.10
N THR A 136 -11.53 24.52 -0.75
CA THR A 136 -11.57 23.92 0.59
C THR A 136 -11.07 22.47 0.54
N MET A 137 -10.74 21.93 1.72
CA MET A 137 -10.36 20.52 1.84
C MET A 137 -11.46 19.59 1.30
N LYS A 138 -12.75 19.93 1.53
CA LYS A 138 -13.87 19.13 1.02
C LYS A 138 -13.91 19.08 -0.51
N MET A 139 -13.61 20.19 -1.18
CA MET A 139 -13.53 20.23 -2.65
C MET A 139 -12.40 19.33 -3.16
N LEU A 140 -11.22 19.42 -2.55
CA LEU A 140 -10.09 18.56 -2.93
C LEU A 140 -10.39 17.06 -2.72
N VAL A 141 -11.06 16.69 -1.63
CA VAL A 141 -11.48 15.30 -1.40
C VAL A 141 -12.43 14.84 -2.49
N ALA A 142 -13.41 15.67 -2.89
CA ALA A 142 -14.37 15.35 -3.92
C ALA A 142 -13.73 15.20 -5.32
N GLU A 143 -12.77 16.06 -5.64
CA GLU A 143 -12.09 16.08 -6.94
C GLU A 143 -11.04 14.96 -7.08
N THR A 144 -10.29 14.69 -6.01
CA THR A 144 -9.18 13.74 -6.06
C THR A 144 -9.55 12.32 -5.60
N GLY A 145 -10.68 12.16 -4.90
CA GLY A 145 -11.07 10.90 -4.26
C GLY A 145 -10.15 10.48 -3.10
N MET A 146 -9.20 11.32 -2.72
CA MET A 146 -8.24 11.01 -1.66
C MET A 146 -8.79 11.26 -0.27
N THR A 147 -8.20 10.59 0.72
CA THR A 147 -8.58 10.79 2.12
C THR A 147 -8.05 12.12 2.66
N GLN A 148 -8.83 12.76 3.52
CA GLN A 148 -8.49 14.06 4.12
C GLN A 148 -7.10 14.11 4.79
N PRO A 149 -6.63 13.10 5.56
CA PRO A 149 -5.30 13.13 6.14
C PRO A 149 -4.15 13.18 5.11
N VAL A 150 -4.30 12.49 3.97
CA VAL A 150 -3.30 12.50 2.91
C VAL A 150 -3.24 13.87 2.24
N LEU A 151 -4.40 14.45 1.91
CA LEU A 151 -4.51 15.79 1.34
C LEU A 151 -4.00 16.87 2.29
N TYR A 152 -4.25 16.73 3.58
CA TYR A 152 -3.75 17.66 4.59
C TYR A 152 -2.22 17.73 4.59
N LEU A 153 -1.55 16.56 4.61
CA LEU A 153 -0.08 16.51 4.54
C LEU A 153 0.46 17.11 3.23
N TYR A 154 -0.23 16.86 2.13
CA TYR A 154 0.13 17.43 0.83
C TYR A 154 0.02 18.95 0.84
N LEU A 155 -1.10 19.51 1.28
CA LEU A 155 -1.30 20.95 1.40
C LEU A 155 -0.29 21.62 2.33
N GLN A 156 0.02 21.01 3.48
CA GLN A 156 1.04 21.53 4.39
C GLN A 156 2.42 21.66 3.70
N ASN A 157 2.76 20.72 2.82
CA ASN A 157 4.01 20.80 2.05
C ASN A 157 3.96 21.94 1.02
N LEU A 158 2.83 22.14 0.34
CA LEU A 158 2.65 23.23 -0.63
C LEU A 158 2.65 24.60 0.05
N ILE A 159 2.07 24.72 1.22
CA ILE A 159 2.12 25.95 2.03
C ILE A 159 3.57 26.27 2.43
N LYS A 160 4.35 25.27 2.87
CA LYS A 160 5.79 25.45 3.17
C LYS A 160 6.61 25.88 1.95
N GLN A 161 6.19 25.48 0.76
CA GLN A 161 6.83 25.86 -0.51
C GLN A 161 6.34 27.20 -1.05
N GLY A 162 5.37 27.84 -0.40
CA GLY A 162 4.78 29.09 -0.83
C GLY A 162 3.84 28.98 -2.04
N LEU A 163 3.47 27.77 -2.45
CA LEU A 163 2.60 27.50 -3.61
C LEU A 163 1.12 27.59 -3.28
N VAL A 164 0.78 27.49 -2.01
CA VAL A 164 -0.59 27.61 -1.49
C VAL A 164 -0.57 28.44 -0.22
N ARG A 165 -1.60 29.23 0.00
CA ARG A 165 -1.80 29.96 1.25
C ARG A 165 -3.19 29.76 1.82
N GLU A 166 -3.32 29.81 3.13
CA GLU A 166 -4.62 29.93 3.81
C GLU A 166 -5.14 31.35 3.63
N VAL A 167 -6.35 31.51 3.14
CA VAL A 167 -6.91 32.83 2.81
C VAL A 167 -8.02 33.22 3.75
N ASP A 168 -8.84 32.24 4.20
CA ASP A 168 -10.05 32.50 4.97
C ASP A 168 -10.50 31.29 5.78
N ARG A 169 -11.47 31.49 6.68
CA ARG A 169 -12.15 30.43 7.43
C ARG A 169 -13.65 30.63 7.34
N VAL A 170 -14.32 29.80 6.55
CA VAL A 170 -15.76 29.92 6.32
C VAL A 170 -16.53 28.97 7.23
N ARG A 171 -17.51 29.47 7.96
CA ARG A 171 -18.53 28.70 8.66
C ARG A 171 -19.75 28.55 7.77
N VAL A 172 -20.18 27.33 7.54
CA VAL A 172 -21.47 27.08 6.86
C VAL A 172 -22.56 27.29 7.91
N GLU A 173 -23.49 28.18 7.63
CA GLU A 173 -24.63 28.49 8.50
C GLU A 173 -25.47 27.21 8.71
N GLY A 174 -25.83 26.92 9.95
CA GLY A 174 -26.60 25.72 10.36
C GLY A 174 -25.78 24.44 10.60
N GLN A 175 -24.47 24.40 10.36
CA GLN A 175 -23.61 23.26 10.70
C GLN A 175 -22.90 23.46 12.04
N ARG A 176 -23.10 22.51 12.98
CA ARG A 176 -22.28 22.42 14.21
C ARG A 176 -20.90 21.89 13.85
N GLY A 177 -19.84 22.66 14.13
CA GLY A 177 -18.47 22.21 13.88
C GLY A 177 -17.46 23.35 13.73
N LYS A 178 -16.19 23.00 13.50
CA LYS A 178 -15.10 23.98 13.23
C LYS A 178 -15.26 24.59 11.84
N ALA A 179 -14.93 25.88 11.71
CA ALA A 179 -14.90 26.55 10.42
C ALA A 179 -13.97 25.81 9.41
N SER A 180 -14.39 25.73 8.16
CA SER A 180 -13.56 25.15 7.08
C SER A 180 -12.52 26.18 6.64
N VAL A 181 -11.26 25.75 6.56
CA VAL A 181 -10.17 26.58 6.03
C VAL A 181 -10.28 26.66 4.50
N VAL A 182 -10.14 27.87 3.99
CA VAL A 182 -10.11 28.16 2.55
C VAL A 182 -8.66 28.42 2.15
N TYR A 183 -8.22 27.72 1.12
CA TYR A 183 -6.90 27.81 0.53
C TYR A 183 -6.97 28.52 -0.81
N SER A 184 -5.88 29.12 -1.24
CA SER A 184 -5.71 29.65 -2.60
C SER A 184 -4.34 29.25 -3.13
N SER A 185 -4.27 28.79 -4.38
CA SER A 185 -3.02 28.74 -5.13
C SER A 185 -2.45 30.16 -5.31
N VAL A 186 -1.14 30.27 -5.23
CA VAL A 186 -0.40 31.54 -5.40
C VAL A 186 0.00 31.69 -6.85
#